data_eab807982af719b534c87bcd653060b5
#
_entry.id   eab807982af719b534c87bcd653060b5
#
_cell.length_a   1.000
_cell.length_b   1.000
_cell.length_c   1.000
_cell.angle_alpha   90.00
_cell.angle_beta   90.00
_cell.angle_gamma   90.00
#
_symmetry.space_group_name_H-M   'P 1'
#
loop_
_entity.id
_entity.type
_entity.pdbx_description
1 polymer ?
#
loop_
_entity_poly.entity_id
_entity_poly.type
_entity_poly.pdbx_seq_one_letter_code
_entity_poly.pdbx_strand_id
1 'polypeptide(L)'
;MSSAPTLRRPHYLPEEVAPEERRLPQPGRFPFLNWQSAAYLGCVSFGVLLVALIHPSGDGAWFWYSDMMRHGAKLYGQLHLPLQPLLPLEFSLFQSVFGTHWLQSQFLGIFNVLMFASAAFWVSGFIRGASLQRAIVSCCAFFLTTDFVTFRFDDYHVMSATLVLYSVGCLLTLERFGRRPGYRLLVLLGVLSGLCITNRVNDGAALLGSVILALCFMRRARRVESVVTVAAVAAVTVISVVLATGDTLGAWWENSIVRAAAIKGGTGSIFASTLRLPYETVKRLMNADRPTALQGILAVGLVALLAYSYAHLRRKDGKLDLRWLAAGGVLLAIGILARRRVFLNDYTLLFVQFLVLFGLAVCVWAAARVLVPRFPRYWNEHRRDVLVFIPFGQLVSISMSSGKFYPNAFPPMAEFLLVFPIAAPLFLKDWRPRIAYLSLLVILGGSAFAQKLDQPFYWWTYRSAPLTEARVWYRHPQYGSMWIESKELSLIKPVCDTVGTGAQHELLSLPFPYANYFCGIPPWHGYVQTFFDTTSSGTIHELMGELQAHPPQWIFYERQLEVMRRHEVAFHNGQPLAHRDLDKLIMSKVADGSWRIMSAQRNPNPDPHGIPADWLLIRTR
;
A
#
# COMPACT_ATOMS: atom_id res chain seq x y z
N MET A 1 -25.27 -8.18 80.50
CA MET A 1 -24.31 -9.06 79.86
C MET A 1 -24.84 -9.33 78.42
N SER A 2 -24.37 -8.59 77.49
CA SER A 2 -24.82 -8.65 76.07
C SER A 2 -23.70 -9.27 75.27
N SER A 3 -23.93 -10.39 74.60
CA SER A 3 -23.03 -11.13 73.75
C SER A 3 -23.08 -10.53 72.31
N ALA A 4 -21.99 -9.98 71.86
CA ALA A 4 -21.83 -9.50 70.49
C ALA A 4 -21.74 -10.68 69.50
N PRO A 5 -22.30 -10.57 68.27
CA PRO A 5 -22.17 -11.61 67.24
C PRO A 5 -20.84 -11.48 66.52
N THR A 6 -20.09 -12.59 66.51
CA THR A 6 -18.86 -12.77 65.72
C THR A 6 -19.18 -12.81 64.22
N LEU A 7 -18.75 -11.76 63.49
CA LEU A 7 -18.76 -11.72 62.05
C LEU A 7 -17.69 -12.71 61.49
N ARG A 8 -18.13 -13.83 60.94
CA ARG A 8 -17.31 -14.73 60.11
C ARG A 8 -17.00 -14.02 58.77
N ARG A 9 -15.73 -13.72 58.58
CA ARG A 9 -15.21 -13.32 57.23
C ARG A 9 -15.30 -14.52 56.28
N PRO A 10 -15.84 -14.37 55.08
CA PRO A 10 -15.76 -15.43 54.08
C PRO A 10 -14.33 -15.45 53.54
N HIS A 11 -13.60 -16.52 53.76
CA HIS A 11 -12.39 -16.88 53.06
C HIS A 11 -12.77 -17.32 51.65
N TYR A 12 -12.83 -16.39 50.71
CA TYR A 12 -12.65 -16.66 49.28
C TYR A 12 -11.31 -16.07 48.84
N LEU A 13 -10.23 -16.80 49.07
CA LEU A 13 -9.06 -16.69 48.20
C LEU A 13 -9.43 -17.43 46.93
N PRO A 14 -9.43 -16.78 45.77
CA PRO A 14 -9.50 -17.52 44.52
C PRO A 14 -8.22 -18.36 44.44
N GLU A 15 -8.38 -19.68 44.30
CA GLU A 15 -7.29 -20.55 43.87
C GLU A 15 -6.59 -19.86 42.69
N GLU A 16 -5.32 -19.53 42.89
CA GLU A 16 -4.43 -19.20 41.81
C GLU A 16 -4.39 -20.42 40.88
N VAL A 17 -5.24 -20.41 39.86
CA VAL A 17 -5.13 -21.34 38.74
C VAL A 17 -3.73 -21.07 38.20
N ALA A 18 -2.81 -21.96 38.53
CA ALA A 18 -1.46 -21.95 38.00
C ALA A 18 -1.55 -21.70 36.49
N PRO A 19 -0.82 -20.74 35.92
CA PRO A 19 -0.87 -20.52 34.51
C PRO A 19 -0.50 -21.85 33.83
N GLU A 20 -1.48 -22.49 33.17
CA GLU A 20 -1.19 -23.60 32.28
C GLU A 20 -0.01 -23.15 31.44
N GLU A 21 1.17 -23.72 31.71
CA GLU A 21 2.33 -23.59 30.84
C GLU A 21 1.88 -24.07 29.48
N ARG A 22 1.44 -23.13 28.64
CA ARG A 22 1.09 -23.41 27.24
C ARG A 22 2.37 -23.91 26.60
N ARG A 23 2.54 -25.22 26.58
CA ARG A 23 3.59 -25.88 25.81
C ARG A 23 3.52 -25.26 24.43
N LEU A 24 4.60 -24.61 24.04
CA LEU A 24 4.81 -24.21 22.65
C LEU A 24 4.50 -25.45 21.81
N PRO A 25 3.75 -25.33 20.71
CA PRO A 25 3.57 -26.46 19.80
C PRO A 25 4.97 -26.99 19.49
N GLN A 26 5.23 -28.26 19.86
CA GLN A 26 6.48 -28.90 19.55
C GLN A 26 6.69 -28.78 18.03
N PRO A 27 7.84 -28.34 17.57
CA PRO A 27 8.14 -28.30 16.14
C PRO A 27 7.95 -29.73 15.60
N GLY A 28 6.97 -29.89 14.70
CA GLY A 28 6.78 -31.15 14.01
C GLY A 28 8.10 -31.58 13.36
N ARG A 29 8.35 -32.90 13.24
CA ARG A 29 9.61 -33.49 12.77
C ARG A 29 10.13 -32.94 11.42
N PHE A 30 9.30 -32.20 10.66
CA PHE A 30 9.67 -31.46 9.44
C PHE A 30 8.95 -30.10 9.43
N PRO A 31 9.51 -29.03 10.04
CA PRO A 31 8.90 -27.72 10.07
C PRO A 31 8.74 -27.08 8.67
N PHE A 32 9.42 -27.59 7.66
CA PHE A 32 9.42 -27.07 6.29
C PHE A 32 8.26 -27.58 5.40
N LEU A 33 7.45 -28.53 5.85
CA LEU A 33 6.38 -29.16 5.06
C LEU A 33 4.96 -28.85 5.55
N ASN A 34 4.76 -27.72 6.23
CA ASN A 34 3.41 -27.30 6.56
C ASN A 34 2.83 -26.32 5.51
N TRP A 35 1.51 -26.23 5.42
CA TRP A 35 0.82 -25.37 4.46
C TRP A 35 1.25 -23.89 4.55
N GLN A 36 1.60 -23.42 5.73
CA GLN A 36 2.04 -22.05 5.93
C GLN A 36 3.42 -21.79 5.29
N SER A 37 4.35 -22.74 5.42
CA SER A 37 5.67 -22.64 4.79
C SER A 37 5.58 -22.77 3.26
N ALA A 38 4.76 -23.68 2.75
CA ALA A 38 4.52 -23.81 1.32
C ALA A 38 3.90 -22.54 0.73
N ALA A 39 2.92 -21.97 1.41
CA ALA A 39 2.28 -20.71 1.02
C ALA A 39 3.26 -19.53 1.05
N TYR A 40 4.11 -19.44 2.07
CA TYR A 40 5.17 -18.43 2.15
C TYR A 40 6.10 -18.51 0.94
N LEU A 41 6.63 -19.70 0.64
CA LEU A 41 7.50 -19.90 -0.51
C LEU A 41 6.78 -19.57 -1.83
N GLY A 42 5.51 -19.96 -1.97
CA GLY A 42 4.69 -19.62 -3.14
C GLY A 42 4.51 -18.12 -3.32
N CYS A 43 4.17 -17.38 -2.25
CA CYS A 43 4.04 -15.92 -2.28
C CYS A 43 5.37 -15.23 -2.61
N VAL A 44 6.47 -15.66 -1.98
CA VAL A 44 7.80 -15.11 -2.25
C VAL A 44 8.21 -15.37 -3.69
N SER A 45 8.07 -16.61 -4.19
CA SER A 45 8.42 -16.96 -5.58
C SER A 45 7.61 -16.14 -6.58
N PHE A 46 6.32 -15.97 -6.34
CA PHE A 46 5.46 -15.14 -7.19
C PHE A 46 5.85 -13.66 -7.12
N GLY A 47 6.14 -13.12 -5.94
CA GLY A 47 6.61 -11.75 -5.77
C GLY A 47 7.95 -11.50 -6.47
N VAL A 48 8.89 -12.43 -6.38
CA VAL A 48 10.18 -12.37 -7.10
C VAL A 48 9.95 -12.38 -8.61
N LEU A 49 9.05 -13.23 -9.10
CA LEU A 49 8.67 -13.25 -10.51
C LEU A 49 8.08 -11.91 -10.97
N LEU A 50 7.19 -11.32 -10.19
CA LEU A 50 6.64 -9.99 -10.48
C LEU A 50 7.74 -8.93 -10.56
N VAL A 51 8.66 -8.90 -9.58
CA VAL A 51 9.78 -7.96 -9.57
C VAL A 51 10.69 -8.13 -10.79
N ALA A 52 10.96 -9.38 -11.17
CA ALA A 52 11.84 -9.66 -12.31
C ALA A 52 11.22 -9.28 -13.67
N LEU A 53 9.91 -9.45 -13.82
CA LEU A 53 9.21 -9.27 -15.10
C LEU A 53 8.55 -7.89 -15.27
N ILE A 54 8.29 -7.19 -14.17
CA ILE A 54 7.78 -5.83 -14.20
C ILE A 54 8.97 -4.91 -13.95
N HIS A 55 9.50 -4.32 -15.02
CA HIS A 55 10.53 -3.28 -14.83
C HIS A 55 9.95 -2.13 -14.00
N PRO A 56 10.78 -1.38 -13.27
CA PRO A 56 10.31 -0.20 -12.58
C PRO A 56 9.62 0.66 -13.64
N SER A 57 8.30 0.82 -13.50
CA SER A 57 7.47 1.55 -14.44
C SER A 57 8.14 2.88 -14.74
N GLY A 58 7.96 3.35 -15.92
CA GLY A 58 8.62 4.48 -16.52
C GLY A 58 8.88 5.73 -15.70
N ASP A 59 8.53 5.75 -14.42
CA ASP A 59 8.87 6.89 -13.60
C ASP A 59 10.37 6.94 -13.27
N GLY A 60 11.05 5.84 -12.99
CA GLY A 60 12.47 5.84 -12.62
C GLY A 60 12.87 6.89 -11.55
N ALA A 61 11.87 7.54 -10.96
CA ALA A 61 12.10 8.71 -10.11
C ALA A 61 12.93 8.37 -8.87
N TRP A 62 12.60 7.25 -8.21
CA TRP A 62 13.33 6.81 -7.03
C TRP A 62 14.80 6.51 -7.32
N PHE A 63 15.07 5.93 -8.47
CA PHE A 63 16.42 5.70 -8.96
C PHE A 63 17.21 7.00 -9.08
N TRP A 64 16.63 8.04 -9.70
CA TRP A 64 17.30 9.32 -9.88
C TRP A 64 17.41 10.16 -8.62
N TYR A 65 16.37 10.22 -7.78
CA TYR A 65 16.46 10.88 -6.49
C TYR A 65 17.61 10.31 -5.66
N SER A 66 17.74 8.99 -5.63
CA SER A 66 18.77 8.30 -4.86
C SER A 66 20.16 8.48 -5.44
N ASP A 67 20.32 8.38 -6.77
CA ASP A 67 21.59 8.56 -7.42
C ASP A 67 22.11 10.00 -7.26
N MET A 68 21.26 10.98 -7.50
CA MET A 68 21.63 12.39 -7.34
C MET A 68 21.91 12.77 -5.88
N MET A 69 21.15 12.22 -4.92
CA MET A 69 21.41 12.39 -3.49
C MET A 69 22.79 11.83 -3.12
N ARG A 70 23.19 10.68 -3.63
CA ARG A 70 24.53 10.11 -3.41
C ARG A 70 25.65 10.98 -3.98
N HIS A 71 25.37 11.75 -5.01
CA HIS A 71 26.30 12.75 -5.57
C HIS A 71 26.21 14.11 -4.88
N GLY A 72 25.53 14.19 -3.73
CA GLY A 72 25.50 15.37 -2.85
C GLY A 72 24.35 16.33 -3.08
N ALA A 73 23.41 16.02 -3.97
CA ALA A 73 22.21 16.84 -4.16
C ALA A 73 21.25 16.69 -2.95
N LYS A 74 20.65 17.81 -2.53
CA LYS A 74 19.67 17.85 -1.43
C LYS A 74 18.28 17.52 -1.96
N LEU A 75 17.60 16.56 -1.34
CA LEU A 75 16.29 16.06 -1.77
C LEU A 75 15.24 17.16 -1.85
N TYR A 76 15.19 18.04 -0.85
CA TYR A 76 14.17 19.09 -0.75
C TYR A 76 14.62 20.44 -1.28
N GLY A 77 15.91 20.73 -1.19
CA GLY A 77 16.44 22.01 -1.61
C GLY A 77 16.81 22.12 -3.09
N GLN A 78 17.13 20.98 -3.73
CA GLN A 78 17.63 20.95 -5.11
C GLN A 78 16.85 20.00 -6.02
N LEU A 79 16.35 18.88 -5.48
CA LEU A 79 15.64 17.87 -6.27
C LEU A 79 14.13 18.01 -6.19
N HIS A 80 13.63 18.99 -5.43
CA HIS A 80 12.20 19.30 -5.28
C HIS A 80 11.34 18.07 -4.93
N LEU A 81 11.89 17.14 -4.09
CA LEU A 81 11.17 15.92 -3.72
C LEU A 81 9.81 16.26 -3.07
N PRO A 82 8.69 15.87 -3.67
CA PRO A 82 7.36 16.18 -3.13
C PRO A 82 6.88 15.17 -2.08
N LEU A 83 7.66 14.12 -1.85
CA LEU A 83 7.30 12.97 -1.02
C LEU A 83 8.24 12.82 0.17
N GLN A 84 8.14 11.69 0.86
CA GLN A 84 8.91 11.41 2.06
C GLN A 84 10.30 10.80 1.74
N PRO A 85 11.30 10.96 2.63
CA PRO A 85 12.69 10.68 2.28
C PRO A 85 13.09 9.21 2.43
N LEU A 86 12.28 8.35 3.06
CA LEU A 86 12.70 6.98 3.39
C LEU A 86 12.98 6.14 2.13
N LEU A 87 12.11 6.21 1.14
CA LEU A 87 12.27 5.40 -0.07
C LEU A 87 13.51 5.80 -0.89
N PRO A 88 13.78 7.09 -1.19
CA PRO A 88 15.05 7.50 -1.77
C PRO A 88 16.27 7.07 -0.96
N LEU A 89 16.19 7.11 0.36
CA LEU A 89 17.28 6.67 1.23
C LEU A 89 17.50 5.15 1.15
N GLU A 90 16.44 4.36 1.11
CA GLU A 90 16.51 2.92 0.90
C GLU A 90 17.15 2.57 -0.45
N PHE A 91 16.70 3.21 -1.53
CA PHE A 91 17.32 3.06 -2.84
C PHE A 91 18.80 3.45 -2.82
N SER A 92 19.14 4.56 -2.15
CA SER A 92 20.53 5.01 -1.99
C SER A 92 21.40 3.98 -1.27
N LEU A 93 20.87 3.34 -0.23
CA LEU A 93 21.58 2.27 0.48
C LEU A 93 21.86 1.08 -0.46
N PHE A 94 20.85 0.64 -1.22
CA PHE A 94 21.02 -0.44 -2.20
C PHE A 94 22.01 -0.05 -3.31
N GLN A 95 21.94 1.17 -3.83
CA GLN A 95 22.91 1.68 -4.80
C GLN A 95 24.32 1.75 -4.25
N SER A 96 24.48 2.02 -2.95
CA SER A 96 25.80 2.04 -2.30
C SER A 96 26.43 0.65 -2.20
N VAL A 97 25.62 -0.40 -2.07
CA VAL A 97 26.07 -1.80 -1.95
C VAL A 97 26.25 -2.45 -3.32
N PHE A 98 25.29 -2.26 -4.22
CA PHE A 98 25.21 -2.98 -5.50
C PHE A 98 25.59 -2.13 -6.72
N GLY A 99 25.92 -0.85 -6.52
CA GLY A 99 26.15 0.10 -7.59
C GLY A 99 24.85 0.67 -8.17
N THR A 100 25.00 1.71 -9.01
CA THR A 100 23.86 2.36 -9.68
C THR A 100 23.50 1.58 -10.94
N HIS A 101 22.71 0.54 -10.80
CA HIS A 101 22.27 -0.36 -11.87
C HIS A 101 20.77 -0.64 -11.79
N TRP A 102 20.14 -0.97 -12.89
CA TRP A 102 18.74 -1.37 -12.91
C TRP A 102 18.44 -2.61 -12.07
N LEU A 103 19.38 -3.57 -12.00
CA LEU A 103 19.27 -4.73 -11.12
C LEU A 103 19.16 -4.36 -9.63
N GLN A 104 19.70 -3.22 -9.23
CA GLN A 104 19.58 -2.75 -7.86
C GLN A 104 18.12 -2.53 -7.46
N SER A 105 17.30 -1.93 -8.34
CA SER A 105 15.87 -1.77 -8.09
C SER A 105 15.15 -3.12 -7.97
N GLN A 106 15.58 -4.13 -8.74
CA GLN A 106 15.06 -5.49 -8.60
C GLN A 106 15.47 -6.14 -7.29
N PHE A 107 16.72 -5.97 -6.84
CA PHE A 107 17.15 -6.46 -5.52
C PHE A 107 16.40 -5.81 -4.38
N LEU A 108 16.14 -4.51 -4.45
CA LEU A 108 15.29 -3.81 -3.49
C LEU A 108 13.87 -4.37 -3.51
N GLY A 109 13.28 -4.55 -4.69
CA GLY A 109 11.96 -5.16 -4.83
C GLY A 109 11.91 -6.56 -4.22
N ILE A 110 12.92 -7.41 -4.45
CA ILE A 110 13.02 -8.75 -3.84
C ILE A 110 13.13 -8.66 -2.32
N PHE A 111 13.95 -7.75 -1.80
CA PHE A 111 14.07 -7.51 -0.36
C PHE A 111 12.71 -7.14 0.24
N ASN A 112 11.97 -6.22 -0.38
CA ASN A 112 10.65 -5.80 0.08
C ASN A 112 9.59 -6.91 -0.03
N VAL A 113 9.67 -7.79 -1.05
CA VAL A 113 8.85 -9.03 -1.10
C VAL A 113 9.09 -9.89 0.13
N LEU A 114 10.35 -10.14 0.46
CA LEU A 114 10.71 -10.95 1.63
C LEU A 114 10.24 -10.32 2.93
N MET A 115 10.45 -9.02 3.09
CA MET A 115 10.03 -8.28 4.29
C MET A 115 8.50 -8.30 4.45
N PHE A 116 7.75 -8.01 3.39
CA PHE A 116 6.29 -8.01 3.44
C PHE A 116 5.73 -9.41 3.70
N ALA A 117 6.18 -10.43 2.96
CA ALA A 117 5.75 -11.80 3.19
C ALA A 117 6.08 -12.26 4.62
N SER A 118 7.29 -11.97 5.12
CA SER A 118 7.69 -12.31 6.48
C SER A 118 6.79 -11.64 7.53
N ALA A 119 6.45 -10.35 7.36
CA ALA A 119 5.54 -9.64 8.25
C ALA A 119 4.14 -10.25 8.25
N ALA A 120 3.56 -10.51 7.06
CA ALA A 120 2.22 -11.08 6.92
C ALA A 120 2.14 -12.49 7.53
N PHE A 121 3.13 -13.33 7.25
CA PHE A 121 3.19 -14.70 7.78
C PHE A 121 3.50 -14.74 9.28
N TRP A 122 4.31 -13.82 9.80
CA TRP A 122 4.53 -13.67 11.24
C TRP A 122 3.24 -13.29 11.96
N VAL A 123 2.53 -12.27 11.50
CA VAL A 123 1.23 -11.86 12.09
C VAL A 123 0.21 -12.99 12.02
N SER A 124 0.11 -13.70 10.89
CA SER A 124 -0.81 -14.83 10.75
C SER A 124 -0.51 -15.97 11.73
N GLY A 125 0.73 -16.11 12.19
CA GLY A 125 1.13 -17.07 13.22
C GLY A 125 0.39 -16.90 14.57
N PHE A 126 -0.20 -15.72 14.83
CA PHE A 126 -1.02 -15.47 16.01
C PHE A 126 -2.49 -15.88 15.83
N ILE A 127 -2.93 -16.19 14.61
CA ILE A 127 -4.28 -16.68 14.35
C ILE A 127 -4.43 -18.09 14.93
N ARG A 128 -5.49 -18.30 15.70
CA ARG A 128 -5.83 -19.63 16.22
C ARG A 128 -6.42 -20.49 15.10
N GLY A 129 -5.86 -21.65 14.86
CA GLY A 129 -6.39 -22.58 13.86
C GLY A 129 -5.31 -23.42 13.17
N ALA A 130 -5.72 -24.16 12.13
CA ALA A 130 -4.84 -25.01 11.34
C ALA A 130 -3.86 -24.20 10.48
N SER A 131 -2.73 -24.80 10.11
CA SER A 131 -1.73 -24.17 9.22
C SER A 131 -2.33 -23.76 7.87
N LEU A 132 -3.25 -24.54 7.31
CA LEU A 132 -3.98 -24.19 6.09
C LEU A 132 -4.80 -22.90 6.24
N GLN A 133 -5.48 -22.70 7.35
CA GLN A 133 -6.24 -21.47 7.62
C GLN A 133 -5.32 -20.25 7.64
N ARG A 134 -4.18 -20.35 8.34
CA ARG A 134 -3.17 -19.27 8.37
C ARG A 134 -2.58 -19.00 6.99
N ALA A 135 -2.31 -20.05 6.22
CA ALA A 135 -1.83 -19.96 4.85
C ALA A 135 -2.81 -19.18 3.97
N ILE A 136 -4.10 -19.52 3.99
CA ILE A 136 -5.15 -18.83 3.22
C ILE A 136 -5.20 -17.34 3.58
N VAL A 137 -5.19 -17.00 4.88
CA VAL A 137 -5.23 -15.61 5.34
C VAL A 137 -4.00 -14.84 4.86
N SER A 138 -2.80 -15.42 4.98
CA SER A 138 -1.55 -14.78 4.57
C SER A 138 -1.47 -14.60 3.05
N CYS A 139 -1.85 -15.61 2.27
CA CYS A 139 -1.88 -15.52 0.80
C CYS A 139 -2.87 -14.44 0.34
N CYS A 140 -4.07 -14.43 0.92
CA CYS A 140 -5.05 -13.39 0.60
C CYS A 140 -4.51 -12.00 0.90
N ALA A 141 -3.91 -11.78 2.06
CA ALA A 141 -3.32 -10.50 2.43
C ALA A 141 -2.18 -10.11 1.49
N PHE A 142 -1.31 -11.07 1.13
CA PHE A 142 -0.22 -10.85 0.19
C PHE A 142 -0.72 -10.42 -1.19
N PHE A 143 -1.63 -11.19 -1.78
CA PHE A 143 -2.16 -10.89 -3.11
C PHE A 143 -3.03 -9.64 -3.12
N LEU A 144 -3.84 -9.42 -2.09
CA LEU A 144 -4.69 -8.24 -2.00
C LEU A 144 -3.85 -6.96 -1.88
N THR A 145 -2.79 -6.94 -1.07
CA THR A 145 -1.90 -5.79 -0.96
C THR A 145 -1.26 -5.43 -2.30
N THR A 146 -0.93 -6.44 -3.11
CA THR A 146 -0.32 -6.26 -4.43
C THR A 146 -1.33 -6.16 -5.56
N ASP A 147 -2.61 -6.41 -5.31
CA ASP A 147 -3.67 -6.44 -6.33
C ASP A 147 -3.89 -5.08 -6.94
N PHE A 148 -3.81 -4.01 -6.14
CA PHE A 148 -3.87 -2.72 -6.75
C PHE A 148 -2.67 -2.58 -7.69
N VAL A 149 -3.01 -2.48 -8.94
CA VAL A 149 -2.08 -2.54 -10.06
C VAL A 149 -0.97 -1.49 -10.01
N THR A 150 -1.13 -0.42 -9.23
CA THR A 150 -0.08 0.58 -9.00
C THR A 150 0.94 0.17 -7.94
N PHE A 151 0.69 -0.90 -7.18
CA PHE A 151 1.61 -1.28 -6.11
C PHE A 151 2.65 -2.28 -6.60
N ARG A 152 3.87 -1.83 -6.61
CA ARG A 152 5.06 -2.64 -6.76
C ARG A 152 5.71 -2.84 -5.40
N PHE A 153 6.59 -3.81 -5.29
CA PHE A 153 7.30 -4.05 -4.04
C PHE A 153 8.35 -2.97 -3.70
N ASP A 154 8.71 -2.13 -4.65
CA ASP A 154 9.54 -0.94 -4.45
C ASP A 154 8.70 0.35 -4.27
N ASP A 155 7.43 0.21 -3.89
CA ASP A 155 6.50 1.30 -3.67
C ASP A 155 6.30 1.60 -2.17
N TYR A 156 6.16 2.86 -1.84
CA TYR A 156 5.98 3.33 -0.47
C TYR A 156 4.68 2.84 0.20
N HIS A 157 3.66 2.43 -0.55
CA HIS A 157 2.44 1.86 0.04
C HIS A 157 2.67 0.45 0.57
N VAL A 158 3.40 -0.38 -0.17
CA VAL A 158 3.77 -1.72 0.29
C VAL A 158 4.73 -1.65 1.47
N MET A 159 5.65 -0.68 1.46
CA MET A 159 6.52 -0.42 2.60
C MET A 159 5.73 0.02 3.84
N SER A 160 4.76 0.94 3.72
CA SER A 160 3.87 1.29 4.85
C SER A 160 3.18 0.06 5.42
N ALA A 161 2.56 -0.78 4.57
CA ALA A 161 1.89 -2.00 4.99
C ALA A 161 2.85 -2.97 5.71
N THR A 162 4.08 -3.09 5.22
CA THR A 162 5.12 -3.91 5.85
C THR A 162 5.43 -3.42 7.27
N LEU A 163 5.67 -2.12 7.43
CA LEU A 163 5.96 -1.50 8.74
C LEU A 163 4.78 -1.63 9.71
N VAL A 164 3.56 -1.48 9.21
CA VAL A 164 2.33 -1.67 9.98
C VAL A 164 2.21 -3.11 10.47
N LEU A 165 2.40 -4.10 9.60
CA LEU A 165 2.30 -5.51 9.98
C LEU A 165 3.41 -5.93 10.97
N TYR A 166 4.64 -5.45 10.82
CA TYR A 166 5.68 -5.66 11.83
C TYR A 166 5.30 -5.03 13.17
N SER A 167 4.69 -3.85 13.16
CA SER A 167 4.23 -3.19 14.40
C SER A 167 3.13 -4.01 15.09
N VAL A 168 2.19 -4.57 14.34
CA VAL A 168 1.18 -5.51 14.87
C VAL A 168 1.84 -6.74 15.47
N GLY A 169 2.81 -7.35 14.79
CA GLY A 169 3.57 -8.49 15.29
C GLY A 169 4.32 -8.19 16.59
N CYS A 170 4.93 -7.01 16.69
CA CYS A 170 5.60 -6.53 17.90
C CYS A 170 4.60 -6.35 19.07
N LEU A 171 3.46 -5.72 18.83
CA LEU A 171 2.40 -5.56 19.85
C LEU A 171 1.89 -6.89 20.36
N LEU A 172 1.61 -7.85 19.48
CA LEU A 172 1.16 -9.19 19.82
C LEU A 172 2.22 -9.98 20.59
N THR A 173 3.49 -9.81 20.22
CA THR A 173 4.62 -10.42 20.94
C THR A 173 4.79 -9.78 22.32
N LEU A 174 4.70 -8.45 22.39
CA LEU A 174 4.79 -7.70 23.63
C LEU A 174 3.68 -8.10 24.63
N GLU A 175 2.47 -8.38 24.15
CA GLU A 175 1.37 -8.90 24.99
C GLU A 175 1.74 -10.23 25.67
N ARG A 176 2.45 -11.13 24.97
CA ARG A 176 2.90 -12.40 25.53
C ARG A 176 3.91 -12.26 26.67
N PHE A 177 4.69 -11.18 26.68
CA PHE A 177 5.62 -10.89 27.79
C PHE A 177 4.94 -10.43 29.08
N GLY A 178 3.66 -10.09 29.03
CA GLY A 178 2.86 -9.68 30.16
C GLY A 178 3.43 -8.47 30.89
N ARG A 179 3.87 -8.64 32.18
CA ARG A 179 4.42 -7.56 33.00
C ARG A 179 5.89 -7.21 32.72
N ARG A 180 6.62 -8.03 31.97
CA ARG A 180 8.01 -7.74 31.62
C ARG A 180 8.12 -6.47 30.77
N PRO A 181 9.17 -5.65 30.93
CA PRO A 181 9.26 -4.36 30.24
C PRO A 181 9.25 -4.48 28.72
N GLY A 182 9.94 -5.45 28.15
CA GLY A 182 9.97 -5.66 26.71
C GLY A 182 10.55 -4.48 25.94
N TYR A 183 11.55 -3.75 26.50
CA TYR A 183 12.11 -2.52 25.93
C TYR A 183 12.56 -2.67 24.47
N ARG A 184 13.16 -3.80 24.11
CA ARG A 184 13.59 -4.06 22.73
C ARG A 184 12.42 -3.95 21.74
N LEU A 185 11.24 -4.47 22.11
CA LEU A 185 10.04 -4.38 21.27
C LEU A 185 9.44 -2.98 21.28
N LEU A 186 9.52 -2.24 22.39
CA LEU A 186 9.09 -0.84 22.45
C LEU A 186 9.98 0.06 21.59
N VAL A 187 11.29 -0.14 21.65
CA VAL A 187 12.25 0.56 20.77
C VAL A 187 11.94 0.21 19.31
N LEU A 188 11.77 -1.07 18.98
CA LEU A 188 11.43 -1.49 17.62
C LEU A 188 10.10 -0.88 17.14
N LEU A 189 9.06 -0.83 17.97
CA LEU A 189 7.79 -0.16 17.67
C LEU A 189 8.00 1.34 17.37
N GLY A 190 8.84 2.02 18.15
CA GLY A 190 9.20 3.41 17.90
C GLY A 190 9.93 3.59 16.57
N VAL A 191 10.91 2.74 16.29
CA VAL A 191 11.64 2.75 15.00
C VAL A 191 10.68 2.50 13.84
N LEU A 192 9.84 1.46 13.89
CA LEU A 192 8.87 1.16 12.83
C LEU A 192 7.89 2.31 12.59
N SER A 193 7.41 2.94 13.67
CA SER A 193 6.51 4.10 13.56
C SER A 193 7.23 5.32 12.96
N GLY A 194 8.48 5.58 13.37
CA GLY A 194 9.29 6.66 12.82
C GLY A 194 9.62 6.45 11.33
N LEU A 195 10.02 5.24 10.96
CA LEU A 195 10.22 4.87 9.55
C LEU A 195 8.93 5.01 8.74
N CYS A 196 7.78 4.63 9.30
CA CYS A 196 6.49 4.80 8.63
C CYS A 196 6.15 6.30 8.42
N ILE A 197 6.47 7.18 9.37
CA ILE A 197 6.31 8.64 9.22
C ILE A 197 7.20 9.17 8.09
N THR A 198 8.45 8.73 8.01
CA THR A 198 9.39 9.15 6.97
C THR A 198 9.19 8.43 5.64
N ASN A 199 8.32 7.43 5.58
CA ASN A 199 7.82 6.81 4.35
C ASN A 199 6.55 7.51 3.84
N ARG A 200 5.56 7.72 4.74
CA ARG A 200 4.33 8.50 4.51
C ARG A 200 3.87 9.11 5.84
N VAL A 201 3.89 10.43 5.93
CA VAL A 201 3.56 11.13 7.19
C VAL A 201 2.19 10.72 7.74
N ASN A 202 1.18 10.67 6.88
CA ASN A 202 -0.18 10.34 7.29
C ASN A 202 -0.29 8.90 7.83
N ASP A 203 0.31 7.93 7.12
CA ASP A 203 0.29 6.52 7.51
C ASP A 203 1.07 6.32 8.82
N GLY A 204 2.23 6.97 8.92
CA GLY A 204 3.05 6.88 10.13
C GLY A 204 2.41 7.56 11.33
N ALA A 205 1.75 8.71 11.16
CA ALA A 205 1.02 9.36 12.23
C ALA A 205 -0.17 8.51 12.70
N ALA A 206 -0.90 7.90 11.77
CA ALA A 206 -1.99 6.97 12.07
C ALA A 206 -1.47 5.71 12.78
N LEU A 207 -0.34 5.16 12.33
CA LEU A 207 0.30 4.02 12.97
C LEU A 207 0.74 4.36 14.40
N LEU A 208 1.48 5.45 14.59
CA LEU A 208 1.95 5.88 15.90
C LEU A 208 0.78 6.10 16.87
N GLY A 209 -0.25 6.81 16.44
CA GLY A 209 -1.46 7.04 17.24
C GLY A 209 -2.17 5.73 17.62
N SER A 210 -2.30 4.81 16.67
CA SER A 210 -2.93 3.50 16.90
C SER A 210 -2.07 2.60 17.81
N VAL A 211 -0.74 2.64 17.68
CA VAL A 211 0.19 1.91 18.56
C VAL A 211 0.12 2.47 19.98
N ILE A 212 0.10 3.79 20.15
CA ILE A 212 -0.06 4.44 21.47
C ILE A 212 -1.39 4.00 22.09
N LEU A 213 -2.48 4.05 21.33
CA LEU A 213 -3.79 3.59 21.77
C LEU A 213 -3.74 2.11 22.21
N ALA A 214 -3.15 1.24 21.38
CA ALA A 214 -3.00 -0.18 21.70
C ALA A 214 -2.20 -0.38 22.98
N LEU A 215 -1.08 0.32 23.18
CA LEU A 215 -0.28 0.25 24.40
C LEU A 215 -1.05 0.70 25.65
N CYS A 216 -1.86 1.76 25.54
CA CYS A 216 -2.71 2.24 26.61
C CYS A 216 -3.72 1.18 27.09
N PHE A 217 -4.24 0.37 26.20
CA PHE A 217 -5.23 -0.67 26.50
C PHE A 217 -4.62 -2.02 26.84
N MET A 218 -3.53 -2.39 26.18
CA MET A 218 -2.90 -3.71 26.36
C MET A 218 -1.93 -3.75 27.56
N ARG A 219 -1.33 -2.63 27.95
CA ARG A 219 -0.26 -2.57 28.99
C ARG A 219 -0.60 -1.67 30.18
N ARG A 220 -1.64 -2.01 30.92
CA ARG A 220 -2.11 -1.19 32.06
C ARG A 220 -1.03 -0.79 33.07
N ALA A 221 -0.08 -1.68 33.40
CA ALA A 221 0.89 -1.47 34.47
C ALA A 221 2.06 -0.52 34.08
N ARG A 222 2.32 -0.33 32.78
CA ARG A 222 3.47 0.46 32.26
C ARG A 222 3.09 1.33 31.08
N ARG A 223 1.90 1.94 31.11
CA ARG A 223 1.39 2.72 29.99
C ARG A 223 2.27 3.88 29.63
N VAL A 224 2.53 4.75 30.60
CA VAL A 224 3.27 6.00 30.40
C VAL A 224 4.68 5.71 29.89
N GLU A 225 5.39 4.79 30.55
CA GLU A 225 6.73 4.37 30.14
C GLU A 225 6.74 3.83 28.71
N SER A 226 5.79 2.96 28.36
CA SER A 226 5.70 2.37 27.01
C SER A 226 5.40 3.44 25.94
N VAL A 227 4.47 4.33 26.22
CA VAL A 227 4.08 5.42 25.30
C VAL A 227 5.24 6.39 25.11
N VAL A 228 5.87 6.84 26.19
CA VAL A 228 7.02 7.77 26.13
C VAL A 228 8.18 7.15 25.36
N THR A 229 8.50 5.86 25.62
CA THR A 229 9.57 5.18 24.92
C THR A 229 9.30 5.12 23.39
N VAL A 230 8.11 4.69 23.00
CA VAL A 230 7.75 4.58 21.58
C VAL A 230 7.74 5.96 20.90
N ALA A 231 7.15 6.97 21.53
CA ALA A 231 7.09 8.32 20.97
C ALA A 231 8.47 8.96 20.84
N ALA A 232 9.32 8.84 21.87
CA ALA A 232 10.67 9.38 21.85
C ALA A 232 11.53 8.70 20.76
N VAL A 233 11.49 7.37 20.68
CA VAL A 233 12.24 6.63 19.66
C VAL A 233 11.72 6.95 18.26
N ALA A 234 10.40 7.08 18.06
CA ALA A 234 9.84 7.49 16.78
C ALA A 234 10.35 8.87 16.36
N ALA A 235 10.34 9.85 17.28
CA ALA A 235 10.86 11.18 17.01
C ALA A 235 12.36 11.16 16.64
N VAL A 236 13.19 10.43 17.40
CA VAL A 236 14.62 10.26 17.10
C VAL A 236 14.81 9.62 15.72
N THR A 237 14.01 8.60 15.38
CA THR A 237 14.09 7.93 14.08
C THR A 237 13.76 8.91 12.93
N VAL A 238 12.68 9.69 13.06
CA VAL A 238 12.31 10.71 12.06
C VAL A 238 13.44 11.70 11.85
N ILE A 239 13.98 12.26 12.95
CA ILE A 239 15.09 13.21 12.90
C ILE A 239 16.30 12.58 12.20
N SER A 240 16.68 11.37 12.59
CA SER A 240 17.84 10.67 12.02
C SER A 240 17.68 10.40 10.52
N VAL A 241 16.49 9.96 10.08
CA VAL A 241 16.22 9.69 8.64
C VAL A 241 16.27 10.98 7.83
N VAL A 242 15.67 12.07 8.33
CA VAL A 242 15.69 13.36 7.61
C VAL A 242 17.13 13.89 7.52
N LEU A 243 17.88 13.88 8.62
CA LEU A 243 19.27 14.35 8.60
C LEU A 243 20.19 13.48 7.74
N ALA A 244 19.91 12.18 7.63
CA ALA A 244 20.67 11.27 6.77
C ALA A 244 20.55 11.61 5.27
N THR A 245 19.53 12.37 4.85
CA THR A 245 19.41 12.87 3.47
C THR A 245 20.21 14.13 3.16
N GLY A 246 20.92 14.68 4.15
CA GLY A 246 21.66 15.93 4.04
C GLY A 246 20.77 17.19 4.09
N ASP A 247 19.47 17.05 4.28
CA ASP A 247 18.51 18.15 4.38
C ASP A 247 18.28 18.57 5.85
N THR A 248 17.64 19.74 6.02
CA THR A 248 17.21 20.22 7.33
C THR A 248 15.79 19.78 7.65
N LEU A 249 15.45 19.67 8.93
CA LEU A 249 14.08 19.40 9.37
C LEU A 249 13.09 20.46 8.87
N GLY A 250 13.52 21.73 8.75
CA GLY A 250 12.70 22.81 8.21
C GLY A 250 12.38 22.62 6.73
N ALA A 251 13.37 22.26 5.91
CA ALA A 251 13.17 21.98 4.48
C ALA A 251 12.26 20.76 4.28
N TRP A 252 12.47 19.70 5.04
CA TRP A 252 11.56 18.55 5.02
C TRP A 252 10.14 18.92 5.39
N TRP A 253 9.94 19.66 6.51
CA TRP A 253 8.61 20.07 6.97
C TRP A 253 7.88 20.92 5.92
N GLU A 254 8.57 21.91 5.37
CA GLU A 254 8.00 22.81 4.35
C GLU A 254 7.56 22.03 3.11
N ASN A 255 8.42 21.17 2.56
CA ASN A 255 8.13 20.50 1.29
C ASN A 255 7.19 19.31 1.45
N SER A 256 7.40 18.48 2.49
CA SER A 256 6.67 17.22 2.63
C SER A 256 5.34 17.35 3.38
N ILE A 257 5.13 18.44 4.11
CA ILE A 257 3.91 18.65 4.90
C ILE A 257 3.17 19.89 4.44
N VAL A 258 3.78 21.07 4.48
CA VAL A 258 3.09 22.32 4.18
C VAL A 258 2.70 22.41 2.71
N ARG A 259 3.67 22.24 1.82
CA ARG A 259 3.42 22.28 0.36
C ARG A 259 2.55 21.11 -0.09
N ALA A 260 2.78 19.91 0.44
CA ALA A 260 1.94 18.74 0.11
C ALA A 260 0.48 18.92 0.54
N ALA A 261 0.22 19.53 1.70
CA ALA A 261 -1.13 19.88 2.13
C ALA A 261 -1.78 20.95 1.23
N ALA A 262 -1.00 21.93 0.81
CA ALA A 262 -1.49 23.01 -0.09
C ALA A 262 -1.89 22.45 -1.46
N ILE A 263 -1.10 21.53 -2.04
CA ILE A 263 -1.41 20.87 -3.32
C ILE A 263 -2.74 20.12 -3.26
N LYS A 264 -3.08 19.53 -2.11
CA LYS A 264 -4.30 18.72 -1.93
C LYS A 264 -5.50 19.53 -1.39
N GLY A 265 -5.53 20.83 -1.60
CA GLY A 265 -6.65 21.70 -1.24
C GLY A 265 -6.72 22.10 0.23
N GLY A 266 -5.62 21.95 0.97
CA GLY A 266 -5.49 22.36 2.37
C GLY A 266 -6.10 21.39 3.39
N THR A 267 -5.74 21.60 4.65
CA THR A 267 -6.14 20.70 5.78
C THR A 267 -7.64 20.64 6.02
N GLY A 268 -8.39 21.72 5.72
CA GLY A 268 -9.84 21.74 5.90
C GLY A 268 -10.60 20.80 4.96
N SER A 269 -10.18 20.72 3.69
CA SER A 269 -10.79 19.82 2.71
C SER A 269 -10.45 18.35 3.01
N ILE A 270 -9.24 18.07 3.51
CA ILE A 270 -8.77 16.77 3.93
C ILE A 270 -9.64 16.25 5.09
N PHE A 271 -9.85 17.07 6.12
CA PHE A 271 -10.69 16.70 7.27
C PHE A 271 -12.15 16.46 6.86
N ALA A 272 -12.70 17.34 6.03
CA ALA A 272 -14.07 17.19 5.51
C ALA A 272 -14.23 15.91 4.67
N SER A 273 -13.24 15.54 3.85
CA SER A 273 -13.27 14.31 3.06
C SER A 273 -13.27 13.07 3.93
N THR A 274 -12.51 13.08 5.04
CA THR A 274 -12.48 11.98 6.01
C THR A 274 -13.83 11.79 6.69
N LEU A 275 -14.47 12.89 7.13
CA LEU A 275 -15.79 12.81 7.75
C LEU A 275 -16.89 12.36 6.76
N ARG A 276 -16.74 12.66 5.48
CA ARG A 276 -17.67 12.24 4.41
C ARG A 276 -17.45 10.82 3.93
N LEU A 277 -16.37 10.16 4.37
CA LEU A 277 -16.00 8.83 3.92
C LEU A 277 -17.14 7.79 3.97
N PRO A 278 -17.90 7.65 5.08
CA PRO A 278 -19.02 6.72 5.12
C PRO A 278 -20.12 7.09 4.12
N TYR A 279 -20.44 8.37 4.01
CA TYR A 279 -21.46 8.89 3.08
C TYR A 279 -21.05 8.65 1.63
N GLU A 280 -19.83 9.00 1.25
CA GLU A 280 -19.32 8.78 -0.11
C GLU A 280 -19.27 7.29 -0.49
N THR A 281 -18.96 6.42 0.48
CA THR A 281 -18.97 4.97 0.29
C THR A 281 -20.40 4.47 0.02
N VAL A 282 -21.37 4.88 0.83
CA VAL A 282 -22.79 4.51 0.64
C VAL A 282 -23.32 5.10 -0.67
N LYS A 283 -23.03 6.36 -0.98
CA LYS A 283 -23.45 7.02 -2.22
C LYS A 283 -22.92 6.28 -3.47
N ARG A 284 -21.67 5.83 -3.43
CA ARG A 284 -21.10 5.05 -4.54
C ARG A 284 -21.77 3.69 -4.71
N LEU A 285 -22.03 2.99 -3.58
CA LEU A 285 -22.77 1.73 -3.60
C LEU A 285 -24.19 1.90 -4.19
N MET A 286 -24.85 3.00 -3.86
CA MET A 286 -26.20 3.30 -4.38
C MET A 286 -26.20 3.75 -5.85
N ASN A 287 -25.13 4.40 -6.29
CA ASN A 287 -24.97 4.88 -7.68
C ASN A 287 -24.20 3.89 -8.57
N ALA A 288 -23.85 2.70 -8.04
CA ALA A 288 -23.27 1.64 -8.86
C ALA A 288 -24.23 1.28 -9.98
N ASP A 289 -23.72 1.11 -11.20
CA ASP A 289 -24.51 0.67 -12.31
C ASP A 289 -25.15 -0.71 -12.04
N ARG A 290 -26.29 -0.99 -12.69
CA ARG A 290 -27.03 -2.24 -12.44
C ARG A 290 -26.19 -3.51 -12.56
N PRO A 291 -25.28 -3.67 -13.54
CA PRO A 291 -24.38 -4.82 -13.60
C PRO A 291 -23.50 -4.95 -12.36
N THR A 292 -22.90 -3.88 -11.88
CA THR A 292 -21.98 -3.88 -10.72
C THR A 292 -22.72 -4.17 -9.41
N ALA A 293 -23.91 -3.59 -9.21
CA ALA A 293 -24.76 -3.88 -8.06
C ALA A 293 -25.24 -5.35 -8.05
N LEU A 294 -25.69 -5.85 -9.21
CA LEU A 294 -26.14 -7.24 -9.36
C LEU A 294 -25.01 -8.23 -9.03
N GLN A 295 -23.84 -7.92 -9.45
CA GLN A 295 -22.65 -8.75 -9.23
C GLN A 295 -22.23 -8.75 -7.77
N GLY A 296 -22.25 -7.60 -7.09
CA GLY A 296 -22.02 -7.52 -5.64
C GLY A 296 -23.03 -8.37 -4.87
N ILE A 297 -24.31 -8.30 -5.26
CA ILE A 297 -25.38 -9.13 -4.68
C ILE A 297 -25.10 -10.62 -4.94
N LEU A 298 -24.66 -10.98 -6.16
CA LEU A 298 -24.31 -12.37 -6.49
C LEU A 298 -23.11 -12.88 -5.68
N ALA A 299 -22.06 -12.05 -5.49
CA ALA A 299 -20.91 -12.42 -4.67
C ALA A 299 -21.28 -12.62 -3.20
N VAL A 300 -22.07 -11.70 -2.63
CA VAL A 300 -22.60 -11.82 -1.26
C VAL A 300 -23.56 -13.00 -1.16
N GLY A 301 -24.43 -13.18 -2.14
CA GLY A 301 -25.35 -14.31 -2.22
C GLY A 301 -24.63 -15.65 -2.33
N LEU A 302 -23.53 -15.72 -3.09
CA LEU A 302 -22.70 -16.91 -3.19
C LEU A 302 -22.04 -17.26 -1.85
N VAL A 303 -21.47 -16.28 -1.16
CA VAL A 303 -20.86 -16.47 0.17
C VAL A 303 -21.93 -16.92 1.18
N ALA A 304 -23.10 -16.28 1.16
CA ALA A 304 -24.22 -16.64 2.02
C ALA A 304 -24.74 -18.06 1.71
N LEU A 305 -24.82 -18.41 0.41
CA LEU A 305 -25.25 -19.75 -0.02
C LEU A 305 -24.24 -20.82 0.34
N LEU A 306 -22.95 -20.56 0.20
CA LEU A 306 -21.89 -21.48 0.62
C LEU A 306 -21.92 -21.68 2.14
N ALA A 307 -22.10 -20.61 2.90
CA ALA A 307 -22.23 -20.66 4.35
C ALA A 307 -23.49 -21.42 4.78
N TYR A 308 -24.64 -21.15 4.11
CA TYR A 308 -25.91 -21.84 4.36
C TYR A 308 -25.84 -23.32 3.96
N SER A 309 -25.31 -23.63 2.78
CA SER A 309 -25.14 -25.00 2.27
C SER A 309 -24.30 -25.84 3.22
N TYR A 310 -23.19 -25.29 3.70
CA TYR A 310 -22.36 -25.96 4.69
C TYR A 310 -23.06 -26.08 6.06
N ALA A 311 -23.89 -25.12 6.46
CA ALA A 311 -24.70 -25.19 7.67
C ALA A 311 -25.74 -26.31 7.60
N HIS A 312 -26.36 -26.47 6.43
CA HIS A 312 -27.39 -27.50 6.21
C HIS A 312 -26.78 -28.91 6.12
N LEU A 313 -25.60 -29.05 5.50
CA LEU A 313 -24.85 -30.30 5.41
C LEU A 313 -24.56 -30.92 6.79
N ARG A 314 -24.34 -30.10 7.80
CA ARG A 314 -24.05 -30.59 9.18
C ARG A 314 -25.29 -30.94 9.98
N ARG A 315 -26.47 -30.45 9.62
CA ARG A 315 -27.73 -30.71 10.35
C ARG A 315 -28.37 -32.08 10.03
N LYS A 316 -28.05 -32.65 8.87
CA LYS A 316 -28.58 -33.97 8.45
C LYS A 316 -27.45 -35.01 8.48
N ASP A 317 -27.32 -35.70 9.60
CA ASP A 317 -26.61 -36.98 9.83
C ASP A 317 -25.28 -37.21 9.03
N GLY A 318 -24.50 -36.18 8.83
CA GLY A 318 -23.16 -36.28 8.28
C GLY A 318 -23.08 -36.69 6.78
N LYS A 319 -24.19 -36.84 6.07
CA LYS A 319 -24.17 -37.13 4.64
C LYS A 319 -24.01 -35.87 3.82
N LEU A 320 -22.99 -35.87 2.98
CA LEU A 320 -22.67 -34.79 2.06
C LEU A 320 -23.77 -34.70 1.00
N ASP A 321 -24.57 -33.63 1.00
CA ASP A 321 -25.54 -33.41 -0.08
C ASP A 321 -24.82 -32.77 -1.28
N LEU A 322 -24.38 -33.63 -2.20
CA LEU A 322 -23.66 -33.26 -3.44
C LEU A 322 -24.39 -32.20 -4.26
N ARG A 323 -25.72 -32.06 -4.13
CA ARG A 323 -26.52 -31.08 -4.89
C ARG A 323 -26.16 -29.64 -4.53
N TRP A 324 -25.90 -29.38 -3.26
CA TRP A 324 -25.52 -28.05 -2.80
C TRP A 324 -24.05 -27.72 -3.10
N LEU A 325 -23.17 -28.71 -3.06
CA LEU A 325 -21.78 -28.57 -3.51
C LEU A 325 -21.73 -28.27 -5.02
N ALA A 326 -22.55 -28.96 -5.82
CA ALA A 326 -22.70 -28.73 -7.24
C ALA A 326 -23.26 -27.31 -7.51
N ALA A 327 -24.31 -26.88 -6.79
CA ALA A 327 -24.87 -25.54 -6.91
C ALA A 327 -23.84 -24.45 -6.56
N GLY A 328 -23.09 -24.63 -5.48
CA GLY A 328 -21.98 -23.72 -5.10
C GLY A 328 -20.88 -23.70 -6.15
N GLY A 329 -20.50 -24.85 -6.69
CA GLY A 329 -19.51 -24.97 -7.79
C GLY A 329 -19.98 -24.32 -9.10
N VAL A 330 -21.26 -24.47 -9.46
CA VAL A 330 -21.85 -23.82 -10.63
C VAL A 330 -21.89 -22.30 -10.45
N LEU A 331 -22.28 -21.80 -9.30
CA LEU A 331 -22.28 -20.35 -9.00
C LEU A 331 -20.88 -19.78 -8.98
N LEU A 332 -19.90 -20.54 -8.47
CA LEU A 332 -18.48 -20.17 -8.52
C LEU A 332 -17.99 -20.12 -9.98
N ALA A 333 -18.35 -21.12 -10.80
CA ALA A 333 -17.99 -21.17 -12.21
C ALA A 333 -18.67 -20.01 -12.99
N ILE A 334 -19.93 -19.69 -12.71
CA ILE A 334 -20.62 -18.52 -13.27
C ILE A 334 -19.92 -17.24 -12.84
N GLY A 335 -19.53 -17.11 -11.56
CA GLY A 335 -18.76 -15.99 -11.07
C GLY A 335 -17.41 -15.84 -11.79
N ILE A 336 -16.68 -16.94 -11.99
CA ILE A 336 -15.41 -16.96 -12.72
C ILE A 336 -15.58 -16.65 -14.20
N LEU A 337 -16.63 -17.17 -14.86
CA LEU A 337 -16.91 -16.93 -16.28
C LEU A 337 -17.45 -15.51 -16.54
N ALA A 338 -18.33 -15.01 -15.70
CA ALA A 338 -18.78 -13.63 -15.72
C ALA A 338 -17.59 -12.67 -15.57
N ARG A 339 -16.63 -13.02 -14.75
CA ARG A 339 -15.41 -12.28 -14.52
C ARG A 339 -14.59 -12.01 -15.79
N ARG A 340 -14.44 -12.96 -16.70
CA ARG A 340 -13.63 -12.79 -17.92
C ARG A 340 -14.09 -11.66 -18.86
N ARG A 341 -15.31 -11.14 -18.71
CA ARG A 341 -15.86 -10.09 -19.59
C ARG A 341 -16.09 -8.72 -18.92
N VAL A 342 -16.22 -8.66 -17.58
CA VAL A 342 -16.71 -7.44 -16.90
C VAL A 342 -15.88 -7.04 -15.68
N PHE A 343 -14.93 -7.84 -15.22
CA PHE A 343 -14.56 -7.97 -13.83
C PHE A 343 -13.33 -7.23 -13.31
N LEU A 344 -12.50 -6.68 -14.17
CA LEU A 344 -11.15 -6.35 -13.69
C LEU A 344 -11.06 -5.12 -12.78
N ASN A 345 -11.95 -4.13 -12.89
CA ASN A 345 -11.82 -2.90 -12.10
C ASN A 345 -12.96 -2.64 -11.10
N ASP A 346 -14.20 -2.98 -11.41
CA ASP A 346 -15.36 -2.51 -10.63
C ASP A 346 -15.69 -3.38 -9.41
N TYR A 347 -15.34 -4.66 -9.47
CA TYR A 347 -15.62 -5.61 -8.37
C TYR A 347 -14.73 -5.45 -7.17
N THR A 348 -13.46 -5.30 -7.43
CA THR A 348 -12.47 -5.06 -6.40
C THR A 348 -12.85 -3.79 -5.64
N LEU A 349 -13.35 -2.78 -6.36
CA LEU A 349 -13.86 -1.55 -5.79
C LEU A 349 -15.07 -1.77 -4.89
N LEU A 350 -16.11 -2.42 -5.39
CA LEU A 350 -17.32 -2.69 -4.60
C LEU A 350 -16.98 -3.51 -3.36
N PHE A 351 -16.05 -4.45 -3.53
CA PHE A 351 -15.62 -5.32 -2.46
C PHE A 351 -14.81 -4.57 -1.39
N VAL A 352 -13.89 -3.69 -1.80
CA VAL A 352 -13.17 -2.79 -0.90
C VAL A 352 -14.15 -1.89 -0.16
N GLN A 353 -15.15 -1.32 -0.85
CA GLN A 353 -16.18 -0.50 -0.22
C GLN A 353 -16.99 -1.28 0.83
N PHE A 354 -17.33 -2.53 0.52
CA PHE A 354 -18.01 -3.40 1.49
C PHE A 354 -17.12 -3.72 2.69
N LEU A 355 -15.84 -4.03 2.47
CA LEU A 355 -14.87 -4.25 3.55
C LEU A 355 -14.64 -3.00 4.40
N VAL A 356 -14.68 -1.82 3.80
CA VAL A 356 -14.62 -0.55 4.53
C VAL A 356 -15.82 -0.39 5.46
N LEU A 357 -17.03 -0.61 4.96
CA LEU A 357 -18.23 -0.54 5.78
C LEU A 357 -18.22 -1.59 6.89
N PHE A 358 -17.78 -2.80 6.58
CA PHE A 358 -17.62 -3.86 7.55
C PHE A 358 -16.55 -3.52 8.60
N GLY A 359 -15.39 -3.03 8.16
CA GLY A 359 -14.31 -2.56 9.04
C GLY A 359 -14.78 -1.41 9.94
N LEU A 360 -15.51 -0.45 9.38
CA LEU A 360 -16.11 0.64 10.15
C LEU A 360 -17.09 0.11 11.22
N ALA A 361 -17.98 -0.80 10.83
CA ALA A 361 -18.92 -1.42 11.77
C ALA A 361 -18.20 -2.18 12.88
N VAL A 362 -17.12 -2.91 12.57
CA VAL A 362 -16.28 -3.59 13.56
C VAL A 362 -15.57 -2.59 14.47
N CYS A 363 -15.07 -1.47 13.93
CA CYS A 363 -14.45 -0.41 14.72
C CYS A 363 -15.45 0.28 15.65
N VAL A 364 -16.65 0.60 15.17
CA VAL A 364 -17.74 1.16 16.00
C VAL A 364 -18.11 0.18 17.11
N TRP A 365 -18.22 -1.11 16.79
CA TRP A 365 -18.50 -2.15 17.78
C TRP A 365 -17.36 -2.30 18.81
N ALA A 366 -16.10 -2.31 18.37
CA ALA A 366 -14.94 -2.33 19.25
C ALA A 366 -14.87 -1.09 20.15
N ALA A 367 -15.11 0.11 19.57
CA ALA A 367 -15.18 1.35 20.32
C ALA A 367 -16.31 1.35 21.37
N ALA A 368 -17.51 0.90 21.00
CA ALA A 368 -18.63 0.79 21.92
C ALA A 368 -18.30 -0.15 23.09
N ARG A 369 -17.62 -1.28 22.83
CA ARG A 369 -17.17 -2.21 23.88
C ARG A 369 -16.09 -1.62 24.78
N VAL A 370 -15.23 -0.76 24.24
CA VAL A 370 -14.19 -0.08 25.02
C VAL A 370 -14.76 1.04 25.89
N LEU A 371 -15.74 1.76 25.38
CA LEU A 371 -16.28 2.97 26.00
C LEU A 371 -17.43 2.69 26.97
N VAL A 372 -18.13 1.55 26.85
CA VAL A 372 -19.28 1.23 27.72
C VAL A 372 -18.79 0.60 29.03
N PRO A 373 -18.94 1.29 30.19
CA PRO A 373 -18.41 0.84 31.50
C PRO A 373 -18.97 -0.48 32.01
N ARG A 374 -20.09 -0.94 31.44
CA ARG A 374 -20.83 -2.16 31.89
C ARG A 374 -20.14 -3.49 31.55
N PHE A 375 -18.97 -3.48 30.91
CA PHE A 375 -18.26 -4.70 30.47
C PHE A 375 -16.91 -4.97 31.17
N PRO A 376 -16.70 -4.78 32.48
CA PRO A 376 -15.38 -4.96 33.08
C PRO A 376 -14.87 -6.42 33.05
N ARG A 377 -15.76 -7.42 33.03
CA ARG A 377 -15.34 -8.83 32.91
C ARG A 377 -14.93 -9.24 31.52
N TYR A 378 -15.56 -8.71 30.49
CA TYR A 378 -15.20 -8.93 29.09
C TYR A 378 -13.87 -8.24 28.68
N TRP A 379 -13.48 -7.19 29.39
CA TRP A 379 -12.27 -6.41 29.10
C TRP A 379 -10.98 -7.23 29.12
N ASN A 380 -10.85 -8.19 30.04
CA ASN A 380 -9.65 -9.01 30.15
C ASN A 380 -9.49 -10.03 29.00
N GLU A 381 -10.59 -10.47 28.41
CA GLU A 381 -10.60 -11.44 27.32
C GLU A 381 -10.48 -10.80 25.94
N HIS A 382 -10.77 -9.49 25.81
CA HIS A 382 -10.93 -8.79 24.53
C HIS A 382 -9.96 -7.62 24.34
N ARG A 383 -8.83 -7.63 25.01
CA ARG A 383 -7.80 -6.56 24.86
C ARG A 383 -7.28 -6.42 23.42
N ARG A 384 -7.39 -7.46 22.61
CA ARG A 384 -6.93 -7.49 21.22
C ARG A 384 -7.88 -6.80 20.25
N ASP A 385 -9.12 -6.52 20.67
CA ASP A 385 -10.09 -5.82 19.82
C ASP A 385 -9.54 -4.44 19.39
N VAL A 386 -8.71 -3.82 20.23
CA VAL A 386 -8.07 -2.52 19.94
C VAL A 386 -7.12 -2.57 18.75
N LEU A 387 -6.59 -3.72 18.38
CA LEU A 387 -5.71 -3.87 17.22
C LEU A 387 -6.40 -3.53 15.89
N VAL A 388 -7.74 -3.62 15.84
CA VAL A 388 -8.54 -3.26 14.66
C VAL A 388 -8.41 -1.77 14.31
N PHE A 389 -8.09 -0.93 15.30
CA PHE A 389 -7.86 0.50 15.05
C PHE A 389 -6.60 0.78 14.22
N ILE A 390 -5.65 -0.16 14.13
CA ILE A 390 -4.44 0.01 13.32
C ILE A 390 -4.78 0.06 11.82
N PRO A 391 -5.35 -0.99 11.21
CA PRO A 391 -5.75 -0.93 9.80
C PRO A 391 -6.81 0.13 9.53
N PHE A 392 -7.70 0.42 10.48
CA PHE A 392 -8.67 1.50 10.34
C PHE A 392 -8.01 2.88 10.32
N GLY A 393 -7.01 3.11 11.17
CA GLY A 393 -6.19 4.33 11.14
C GLY A 393 -5.48 4.51 9.79
N GLN A 394 -4.93 3.43 9.22
CA GLN A 394 -4.35 3.44 7.89
C GLN A 394 -5.38 3.80 6.81
N LEU A 395 -6.58 3.25 6.90
CA LEU A 395 -7.68 3.56 5.99
C LEU A 395 -8.09 5.05 6.05
N VAL A 396 -8.19 5.61 7.25
CA VAL A 396 -8.46 7.05 7.45
C VAL A 396 -7.33 7.89 6.89
N SER A 397 -6.07 7.51 7.16
CA SER A 397 -4.89 8.18 6.62
C SER A 397 -4.92 8.28 5.09
N ILE A 398 -5.21 7.18 4.42
CA ILE A 398 -5.30 7.11 2.97
C ILE A 398 -6.42 7.99 2.42
N SER A 399 -7.57 8.04 3.08
CA SER A 399 -8.66 8.92 2.68
C SER A 399 -8.25 10.39 2.74
N MET A 400 -7.40 10.74 3.69
CA MET A 400 -6.85 12.09 3.84
C MET A 400 -5.84 12.44 2.74
N SER A 401 -5.01 11.49 2.30
CA SER A 401 -3.92 11.77 1.37
C SER A 401 -4.33 11.76 -0.10
N SER A 402 -5.31 10.95 -0.48
CA SER A 402 -5.64 10.70 -1.88
C SER A 402 -6.88 11.44 -2.38
N GLY A 403 -7.53 12.25 -1.54
CA GLY A 403 -8.79 12.96 -1.88
C GLY A 403 -9.92 12.05 -2.34
N LYS A 404 -9.61 10.81 -2.69
CA LYS A 404 -10.53 9.74 -3.06
C LYS A 404 -10.01 8.43 -2.49
N PHE A 405 -10.85 7.79 -1.74
CA PHE A 405 -10.65 6.56 -1.01
C PHE A 405 -10.09 5.37 -1.81
N TYR A 406 -10.17 5.42 -3.11
CA TYR A 406 -10.31 4.24 -3.91
C TYR A 406 -9.07 3.37 -4.13
N PRO A 407 -7.94 3.81 -4.69
CA PRO A 407 -6.97 2.78 -5.07
C PRO A 407 -6.11 2.31 -3.90
N ASN A 408 -5.89 3.16 -2.93
CA ASN A 408 -4.89 2.93 -1.89
C ASN A 408 -5.45 2.19 -0.66
N ALA A 409 -6.73 1.77 -0.69
CA ALA A 409 -7.37 1.08 0.43
C ALA A 409 -7.03 -0.42 0.52
N PHE A 410 -6.39 -1.00 -0.49
CA PHE A 410 -6.06 -2.42 -0.51
C PHE A 410 -5.09 -2.85 0.60
N PRO A 411 -3.97 -2.14 0.85
CA PRO A 411 -3.08 -2.50 1.94
C PRO A 411 -3.77 -2.49 3.31
N PRO A 412 -4.49 -1.43 3.73
CA PRO A 412 -5.23 -1.46 5.00
C PRO A 412 -6.30 -2.55 5.07
N MET A 413 -6.92 -2.92 3.96
CA MET A 413 -7.88 -4.02 3.94
C MET A 413 -7.19 -5.37 4.13
N ALA A 414 -6.04 -5.58 3.51
CA ALA A 414 -5.21 -6.77 3.74
C ALA A 414 -4.77 -6.86 5.20
N GLU A 415 -4.33 -5.75 5.79
CA GLU A 415 -4.00 -5.64 7.21
C GLU A 415 -5.21 -5.99 8.10
N PHE A 416 -6.38 -5.44 7.76
CA PHE A 416 -7.63 -5.74 8.48
C PHE A 416 -7.95 -7.24 8.44
N LEU A 417 -7.83 -7.88 7.27
CA LEU A 417 -8.09 -9.30 7.11
C LEU A 417 -7.11 -10.18 7.91
N LEU A 418 -5.88 -9.72 8.12
CA LEU A 418 -4.91 -10.39 9.00
C LEU A 418 -5.23 -10.17 10.49
N VAL A 419 -5.58 -8.96 10.87
CA VAL A 419 -5.77 -8.55 12.27
C VAL A 419 -7.12 -9.02 12.83
N PHE A 420 -8.19 -9.00 12.03
CA PHE A 420 -9.54 -9.33 12.46
C PHE A 420 -9.65 -10.71 13.13
N PRO A 421 -9.14 -11.82 12.57
CA PRO A 421 -9.22 -13.12 13.23
C PRO A 421 -8.41 -13.21 14.53
N ILE A 422 -7.47 -12.30 14.74
CA ILE A 422 -6.67 -12.20 15.97
C ILE A 422 -7.44 -11.39 17.03
N ALA A 423 -8.06 -10.29 16.61
CA ALA A 423 -8.83 -9.40 17.46
C ALA A 423 -10.16 -10.04 17.91
N ALA A 424 -10.83 -10.75 17.02
CA ALA A 424 -12.12 -11.37 17.25
C ALA A 424 -12.07 -12.91 17.17
N PRO A 425 -11.28 -13.60 18.01
CA PRO A 425 -11.09 -15.05 17.91
C PRO A 425 -12.37 -15.84 18.17
N LEU A 426 -13.32 -15.29 18.90
CA LEU A 426 -14.63 -15.92 19.16
C LEU A 426 -15.49 -15.99 17.90
N PHE A 427 -15.38 -15.01 17.00
CA PHE A 427 -16.08 -15.02 15.72
C PHE A 427 -15.67 -16.22 14.85
N LEU A 428 -14.40 -16.64 14.92
CA LEU A 428 -13.88 -17.78 14.19
C LEU A 428 -13.91 -19.10 14.98
N LYS A 429 -14.41 -19.09 16.23
CA LYS A 429 -14.60 -20.29 17.02
C LYS A 429 -15.72 -21.14 16.44
N ASP A 430 -16.81 -20.51 16.02
CA ASP A 430 -17.86 -21.19 15.28
C ASP A 430 -17.38 -21.48 13.85
N TRP A 431 -17.63 -22.70 13.40
CA TRP A 431 -17.23 -23.17 12.08
C TRP A 431 -17.94 -22.43 10.92
N ARG A 432 -19.17 -21.95 11.11
CA ARG A 432 -19.96 -21.26 10.10
C ARG A 432 -19.31 -19.92 9.66
N PRO A 433 -19.11 -18.95 10.56
CA PRO A 433 -18.44 -17.71 10.22
C PRO A 433 -16.99 -17.93 9.76
N ARG A 434 -16.30 -18.95 10.32
CA ARG A 434 -14.95 -19.31 9.90
C ARG A 434 -14.88 -19.74 8.43
N ILE A 435 -15.81 -20.62 7.98
CA ILE A 435 -15.82 -21.06 6.58
C ILE A 435 -16.26 -19.93 5.67
N ALA A 436 -17.29 -19.17 6.01
CA ALA A 436 -17.68 -18.01 5.24
C ALA A 436 -16.50 -17.04 5.06
N TYR A 437 -15.76 -16.78 6.13
CA TYR A 437 -14.58 -15.93 6.10
C TYR A 437 -13.48 -16.51 5.19
N LEU A 438 -13.11 -17.78 5.36
CA LEU A 438 -12.08 -18.41 4.53
C LEU A 438 -12.48 -18.49 3.05
N SER A 439 -13.74 -18.79 2.74
CA SER A 439 -14.25 -18.79 1.36
C SER A 439 -14.14 -17.39 0.74
N LEU A 440 -14.49 -16.37 1.50
CA LEU A 440 -14.33 -14.98 1.12
C LEU A 440 -12.86 -14.67 0.79
N LEU A 441 -11.93 -15.07 1.64
CA LEU A 441 -10.50 -14.84 1.43
C LEU A 441 -9.96 -15.57 0.19
N VAL A 442 -10.41 -16.79 -0.06
CA VAL A 442 -10.03 -17.55 -1.26
C VAL A 442 -10.53 -16.85 -2.53
N ILE A 443 -11.76 -16.35 -2.53
CA ILE A 443 -12.31 -15.61 -3.66
C ILE A 443 -11.54 -14.31 -3.89
N LEU A 444 -11.26 -13.55 -2.83
CA LEU A 444 -10.51 -12.30 -2.93
C LEU A 444 -9.07 -12.51 -3.37
N GLY A 445 -8.35 -13.36 -2.66
CA GLY A 445 -6.94 -13.64 -2.97
C GLY A 445 -6.77 -14.27 -4.35
N GLY A 446 -7.67 -15.19 -4.74
CA GLY A 446 -7.70 -15.77 -6.07
C GLY A 446 -8.03 -14.74 -7.15
N SER A 447 -8.91 -13.78 -6.85
CA SER A 447 -9.21 -12.66 -7.73
C SER A 447 -8.01 -11.76 -7.92
N ALA A 448 -7.37 -11.36 -6.82
CA ALA A 448 -6.17 -10.53 -6.83
C ALA A 448 -5.03 -11.20 -7.62
N PHE A 449 -4.77 -12.48 -7.34
CA PHE A 449 -3.78 -13.27 -8.07
C PHE A 449 -4.02 -13.29 -9.57
N ALA A 450 -5.27 -13.59 -9.99
CA ALA A 450 -5.58 -13.66 -11.41
C ALA A 450 -5.51 -12.28 -12.09
N GLN A 451 -5.86 -11.21 -11.38
CA GLN A 451 -5.69 -9.84 -11.89
C GLN A 451 -4.21 -9.50 -12.09
N LYS A 452 -3.33 -9.87 -11.16
CA LYS A 452 -1.89 -9.68 -11.31
C LYS A 452 -1.28 -10.45 -12.47
N LEU A 453 -1.82 -11.61 -12.84
CA LEU A 453 -1.36 -12.35 -14.03
C LEU A 453 -1.72 -11.62 -15.34
N ASP A 454 -2.90 -11.01 -15.40
CA ASP A 454 -3.43 -10.33 -16.59
C ASP A 454 -2.96 -8.88 -16.70
N GLN A 455 -2.85 -8.21 -15.56
CA GLN A 455 -2.44 -6.80 -15.48
C GLN A 455 -1.53 -6.60 -14.26
N PRO A 456 -0.25 -6.95 -14.38
CA PRO A 456 0.67 -6.93 -13.25
C PRO A 456 0.96 -5.53 -12.71
N PHE A 457 0.91 -4.50 -13.57
CA PHE A 457 1.09 -3.12 -13.19
C PHE A 457 0.24 -2.16 -14.05
N TYR A 458 -0.26 -1.10 -13.42
CA TYR A 458 -1.00 -0.03 -14.07
C TYR A 458 -0.81 1.29 -13.30
N TRP A 459 -0.54 2.35 -14.05
CA TRP A 459 -0.47 3.70 -13.51
C TRP A 459 -0.93 4.72 -14.56
N TRP A 460 -2.07 5.33 -14.34
CA TRP A 460 -2.69 6.34 -15.22
C TRP A 460 -2.62 6.01 -16.72
N THR A 461 -1.58 6.44 -17.42
CA THR A 461 -1.38 6.25 -18.85
C THR A 461 -0.54 5.02 -19.20
N TYR A 462 0.06 4.38 -18.20
CA TYR A 462 0.89 3.21 -18.38
C TYR A 462 0.16 1.93 -17.93
N ARG A 463 0.20 0.91 -18.76
CA ARG A 463 -0.31 -0.42 -18.46
C ARG A 463 0.71 -1.47 -18.90
N SER A 464 1.19 -2.27 -17.96
CA SER A 464 2.06 -3.39 -18.31
C SER A 464 1.29 -4.50 -19.05
N ALA A 465 1.99 -5.19 -19.94
CA ALA A 465 1.47 -6.36 -20.60
C ALA A 465 1.23 -7.52 -19.60
N PRO A 466 0.30 -8.45 -19.90
CA PRO A 466 0.13 -9.67 -19.11
C PRO A 466 1.45 -10.39 -18.85
N LEU A 467 1.58 -11.06 -17.71
CA LEU A 467 2.81 -11.81 -17.38
C LEU A 467 3.12 -12.92 -18.40
N THR A 468 2.13 -13.36 -19.15
CA THR A 468 2.27 -14.38 -20.22
C THR A 468 2.77 -13.80 -21.54
N GLU A 469 2.82 -12.47 -21.70
CA GLU A 469 3.33 -11.83 -22.91
C GLU A 469 4.86 -11.83 -22.91
N ALA A 470 5.45 -12.03 -24.09
CA ALA A 470 6.89 -12.08 -24.24
C ALA A 470 7.58 -10.76 -23.89
N ARG A 471 8.67 -10.85 -23.18
CA ARG A 471 9.56 -9.73 -22.83
C ARG A 471 10.90 -9.92 -23.47
N VAL A 472 11.58 -8.81 -23.74
CA VAL A 472 12.90 -8.77 -24.34
C VAL A 472 13.93 -8.44 -23.27
N TRP A 473 15.06 -9.12 -23.29
CA TRP A 473 16.20 -8.77 -22.46
C TRP A 473 16.90 -7.57 -23.07
N TYR A 474 16.78 -6.40 -22.41
CA TYR A 474 17.42 -5.17 -22.86
C TYR A 474 18.66 -4.87 -22.02
N ARG A 475 19.74 -4.50 -22.69
CA ARG A 475 21.01 -4.14 -22.05
C ARG A 475 21.35 -2.69 -22.32
N HIS A 476 21.52 -1.92 -21.25
CA HIS A 476 22.02 -0.56 -21.30
C HIS A 476 23.53 -0.55 -21.03
N PRO A 477 24.35 0.26 -21.76
CA PRO A 477 25.80 0.28 -21.57
C PRO A 477 26.27 0.61 -20.16
N GLN A 478 25.56 1.51 -19.46
CA GLN A 478 25.96 2.03 -18.15
C GLN A 478 25.18 1.38 -16.98
N TYR A 479 23.88 1.08 -17.16
CA TYR A 479 22.99 0.72 -16.07
C TYR A 479 22.61 -0.76 -16.01
N GLY A 480 23.28 -1.60 -16.82
CA GLY A 480 23.06 -3.04 -16.81
C GLY A 480 21.87 -3.48 -17.66
N SER A 481 21.17 -4.51 -17.23
CA SER A 481 20.13 -5.16 -18.06
C SER A 481 18.84 -5.37 -17.29
N MET A 482 17.71 -5.40 -18.02
CA MET A 482 16.40 -5.72 -17.47
C MET A 482 15.51 -6.40 -18.51
N TRP A 483 14.45 -7.06 -18.04
CA TRP A 483 13.35 -7.49 -18.90
C TRP A 483 12.43 -6.31 -19.18
N ILE A 484 12.16 -6.02 -20.45
CA ILE A 484 11.25 -4.95 -20.89
C ILE A 484 10.23 -5.50 -21.89
N GLU A 485 9.07 -4.90 -21.94
CA GLU A 485 8.05 -5.22 -22.93
C GLU A 485 8.50 -4.78 -24.33
N SER A 486 8.32 -5.66 -25.33
CA SER A 486 8.77 -5.38 -26.72
C SER A 486 8.17 -4.10 -27.27
N LYS A 487 6.90 -3.82 -26.96
CA LYS A 487 6.20 -2.60 -27.39
C LYS A 487 6.85 -1.34 -26.76
N GLU A 488 7.13 -1.40 -25.48
CA GLU A 488 7.75 -0.28 -24.76
C GLU A 488 9.17 -0.02 -25.28
N LEU A 489 9.96 -1.08 -25.47
CA LEU A 489 11.30 -0.95 -26.06
C LEU A 489 11.25 -0.33 -27.46
N SER A 490 10.27 -0.70 -28.29
CA SER A 490 10.13 -0.16 -29.64
C SER A 490 9.83 1.36 -29.68
N LEU A 491 9.33 1.91 -28.59
CA LEU A 491 9.04 3.34 -28.47
C LEU A 491 10.20 4.13 -27.87
N ILE A 492 10.79 3.59 -26.80
CA ILE A 492 11.80 4.34 -26.06
C ILE A 492 13.19 4.24 -26.73
N LYS A 493 13.51 3.11 -27.37
CA LYS A 493 14.79 2.94 -28.04
C LYS A 493 15.07 4.00 -29.11
N PRO A 494 14.15 4.34 -30.05
CA PRO A 494 14.36 5.43 -30.98
C PRO A 494 14.57 6.79 -30.32
N VAL A 495 13.94 7.03 -29.16
CA VAL A 495 14.16 8.25 -28.37
C VAL A 495 15.60 8.30 -27.89
N CYS A 496 16.09 7.21 -27.25
CA CYS A 496 17.46 7.14 -26.76
C CYS A 496 18.50 7.18 -27.90
N ASP A 497 18.21 6.52 -29.02
CA ASP A 497 19.09 6.58 -30.22
C ASP A 497 19.20 8.02 -30.79
N THR A 498 18.13 8.83 -30.63
CA THR A 498 18.11 10.23 -31.11
C THR A 498 18.77 11.19 -30.13
N VAL A 499 18.44 11.05 -28.83
CA VAL A 499 18.94 11.96 -27.78
C VAL A 499 20.41 11.67 -27.44
N GLY A 500 20.83 10.42 -27.58
CA GLY A 500 22.10 9.90 -27.09
C GLY A 500 21.98 9.31 -25.68
N THR A 501 23.10 8.92 -25.12
CA THR A 501 23.20 8.32 -23.79
C THR A 501 24.28 8.99 -22.95
N GLY A 502 24.08 9.07 -21.64
CA GLY A 502 25.06 9.57 -20.69
C GLY A 502 24.92 11.04 -20.32
N ALA A 503 25.65 11.42 -19.27
CA ALA A 503 25.50 12.70 -18.57
C ALA A 503 25.88 13.96 -19.39
N GLN A 504 26.50 13.79 -20.55
CA GLN A 504 26.85 14.91 -21.45
C GLN A 504 25.64 15.49 -22.21
N HIS A 505 24.50 14.80 -22.16
CA HIS A 505 23.26 15.22 -22.81
C HIS A 505 22.30 15.86 -21.81
N GLU A 506 21.61 16.91 -22.22
CA GLU A 506 20.60 17.60 -21.43
C GLU A 506 19.23 17.13 -21.87
N LEU A 507 18.54 16.43 -20.99
CA LEU A 507 17.19 15.91 -21.20
C LEU A 507 16.29 16.21 -19.99
N LEU A 508 15.16 16.84 -20.27
CA LEU A 508 14.05 16.99 -19.33
C LEU A 508 12.91 16.06 -19.74
N SER A 509 12.54 15.11 -18.89
CA SER A 509 11.33 14.31 -19.09
C SER A 509 10.19 14.80 -18.18
N LEU A 510 9.01 14.95 -18.73
CA LEU A 510 7.82 15.46 -18.07
C LEU A 510 6.65 14.49 -18.29
N PRO A 511 5.83 14.19 -17.26
CA PRO A 511 5.96 14.58 -15.85
C PRO A 511 6.86 13.64 -15.03
N PHE A 512 7.33 12.55 -15.61
CA PHE A 512 8.23 11.57 -15.00
C PHE A 512 9.54 11.46 -15.74
N PRO A 513 10.64 11.04 -15.09
CA PRO A 513 11.95 10.91 -15.72
C PRO A 513 12.06 9.65 -16.60
N TYR A 514 11.04 9.35 -17.39
CA TYR A 514 10.91 8.13 -18.17
C TYR A 514 12.07 7.99 -19.19
N ALA A 515 12.22 8.97 -20.07
CA ALA A 515 13.31 8.93 -21.04
C ALA A 515 14.68 9.08 -20.37
N ASN A 516 14.80 9.89 -19.29
CA ASN A 516 16.02 9.97 -18.50
C ASN A 516 16.46 8.60 -17.98
N TYR A 517 15.49 7.82 -17.46
CA TYR A 517 15.75 6.50 -16.88
C TYR A 517 16.26 5.51 -17.93
N PHE A 518 15.57 5.39 -19.06
CA PHE A 518 15.93 4.44 -20.11
C PHE A 518 17.15 4.85 -20.94
N CYS A 519 17.35 6.15 -21.16
CA CYS A 519 18.51 6.65 -21.90
C CYS A 519 19.75 6.88 -21.01
N GLY A 520 19.60 6.73 -19.68
CA GLY A 520 20.69 6.91 -18.74
C GLY A 520 21.19 8.35 -18.65
N ILE A 521 20.31 9.33 -18.80
CA ILE A 521 20.62 10.75 -18.74
C ILE A 521 20.06 11.33 -17.45
N PRO A 522 20.87 11.96 -16.59
CA PRO A 522 20.36 12.58 -15.35
C PRO A 522 19.25 13.60 -15.65
N PRO A 523 18.23 13.72 -14.77
CA PRO A 523 17.20 14.74 -14.90
C PRO A 523 17.79 16.15 -14.90
N TRP A 524 17.36 16.95 -15.87
CA TRP A 524 17.85 18.30 -16.06
C TRP A 524 17.55 19.19 -14.85
N HIS A 525 18.55 19.87 -14.29
CA HIS A 525 18.51 20.77 -13.13
C HIS A 525 17.80 20.17 -11.87
N GLY A 526 17.75 18.85 -11.77
CA GLY A 526 17.11 18.19 -10.61
C GLY A 526 15.59 18.08 -10.68
N TYR A 527 14.96 18.44 -11.79
CA TYR A 527 13.53 18.21 -11.99
C TYR A 527 13.26 16.74 -12.30
N VAL A 528 13.29 15.94 -11.24
CA VAL A 528 13.11 14.49 -11.35
C VAL A 528 11.66 14.13 -11.61
N GLN A 529 10.73 14.79 -10.92
CA GLN A 529 9.29 14.51 -11.04
C GLN A 529 8.48 15.82 -10.98
N THR A 530 7.55 15.96 -11.92
CA THR A 530 6.64 17.11 -12.01
C THR A 530 5.18 16.66 -12.15
N PHE A 531 4.78 15.60 -11.44
CA PHE A 531 3.44 15.05 -11.58
C PHE A 531 2.37 15.89 -10.88
N PHE A 532 1.15 15.84 -11.38
CA PHE A 532 0.04 16.77 -11.12
C PHE A 532 -0.43 16.88 -9.67
N ASP A 533 -0.30 15.82 -8.86
CA ASP A 533 -0.74 15.81 -7.46
C ASP A 533 0.42 15.85 -6.45
N THR A 534 1.64 15.93 -6.96
CA THR A 534 2.85 15.92 -6.12
C THR A 534 3.68 17.19 -6.26
N THR A 535 3.59 17.92 -7.39
CA THR A 535 4.42 19.10 -7.64
C THR A 535 3.65 20.39 -7.41
N SER A 536 4.24 21.32 -6.67
CA SER A 536 3.63 22.61 -6.37
C SER A 536 3.57 23.53 -7.59
N SER A 537 2.59 24.43 -7.62
CA SER A 537 2.50 25.47 -8.65
C SER A 537 3.77 26.33 -8.70
N GLY A 538 4.38 26.62 -7.53
CA GLY A 538 5.63 27.35 -7.45
C GLY A 538 6.77 26.67 -8.22
N THR A 539 6.97 25.37 -7.97
CA THR A 539 8.00 24.57 -8.67
C THR A 539 7.75 24.54 -10.19
N ILE A 540 6.48 24.48 -10.63
CA ILE A 540 6.16 24.51 -12.06
C ILE A 540 6.49 25.89 -12.67
N HIS A 541 6.21 26.99 -11.95
CA HIS A 541 6.57 28.33 -12.43
C HIS A 541 8.08 28.56 -12.44
N GLU A 542 8.83 28.02 -11.47
CA GLU A 542 10.30 28.00 -11.49
C GLU A 542 10.82 27.28 -12.71
N LEU A 543 10.33 26.06 -12.97
CA LEU A 543 10.66 25.28 -14.17
C LEU A 543 10.35 26.06 -15.46
N MET A 544 9.20 26.72 -15.54
CA MET A 544 8.84 27.53 -16.71
C MET A 544 9.82 28.70 -16.93
N GLY A 545 10.24 29.37 -15.85
CA GLY A 545 11.25 30.43 -15.90
C GLY A 545 12.59 29.92 -16.43
N GLU A 546 13.05 28.77 -15.93
CA GLU A 546 14.30 28.14 -16.39
C GLU A 546 14.21 27.68 -17.85
N LEU A 547 13.08 27.08 -18.26
CA LEU A 547 12.85 26.68 -19.65
C LEU A 547 12.88 27.88 -20.64
N GLN A 548 12.43 29.05 -20.19
CA GLN A 548 12.50 30.26 -21.02
C GLN A 548 13.89 30.83 -21.09
N ALA A 549 14.65 30.78 -19.98
CA ALA A 549 15.99 31.34 -19.91
C ALA A 549 17.07 30.43 -20.55
N HIS A 550 17.06 29.15 -20.19
CA HIS A 550 18.10 28.18 -20.55
C HIS A 550 17.48 26.80 -20.83
N PRO A 551 16.74 26.62 -21.93
CA PRO A 551 16.10 25.35 -22.21
C PRO A 551 17.12 24.19 -22.35
N PRO A 552 16.82 22.96 -21.90
CA PRO A 552 17.64 21.79 -22.14
C PRO A 552 17.68 21.49 -23.64
N GLN A 553 18.65 20.74 -24.11
CA GLN A 553 18.73 20.35 -25.52
C GLN A 553 17.49 19.55 -25.98
N TRP A 554 16.96 18.73 -25.11
CA TRP A 554 15.83 17.83 -25.39
C TRP A 554 14.78 17.89 -24.30
N ILE A 555 13.50 17.84 -24.71
CA ILE A 555 12.37 17.62 -23.82
C ILE A 555 11.63 16.37 -24.29
N PHE A 556 11.49 15.39 -23.40
CA PHE A 556 10.56 14.28 -23.57
C PHE A 556 9.28 14.60 -22.79
N TYR A 557 8.20 14.87 -23.50
CA TYR A 557 6.96 15.34 -22.90
C TYR A 557 5.82 14.34 -23.08
N GLU A 558 5.42 13.70 -21.97
CA GLU A 558 4.21 12.91 -21.91
C GLU A 558 3.01 13.85 -21.70
N ARG A 559 2.35 14.20 -22.76
CA ARG A 559 1.23 15.13 -22.76
C ARG A 559 -0.05 14.43 -22.30
N GLN A 560 -0.39 14.55 -21.01
CA GLN A 560 -1.45 13.83 -20.31
C GLN A 560 -2.62 14.77 -19.93
N LEU A 561 -3.22 15.49 -20.90
CA LEU A 561 -4.22 16.53 -20.64
C LEU A 561 -5.46 16.03 -19.87
N GLU A 562 -5.93 14.81 -20.14
CA GLU A 562 -7.08 14.26 -19.47
C GLU A 562 -6.76 13.81 -18.03
N VAL A 563 -5.56 13.26 -17.79
CA VAL A 563 -5.08 12.96 -16.44
C VAL A 563 -4.98 14.25 -15.62
N MET A 564 -4.40 15.31 -16.20
CA MET A 564 -4.33 16.65 -15.60
C MET A 564 -5.74 17.14 -15.21
N ARG A 565 -6.72 17.08 -16.13
CA ARG A 565 -8.11 17.49 -15.87
C ARG A 565 -8.72 16.69 -14.71
N ARG A 566 -8.45 15.38 -14.62
CA ARG A 566 -8.94 14.56 -13.50
C ARG A 566 -8.34 14.99 -12.18
N HIS A 567 -7.08 15.41 -12.14
CA HIS A 567 -6.45 15.94 -10.93
C HIS A 567 -7.01 17.32 -10.55
N GLU A 568 -7.26 18.20 -11.51
CA GLU A 568 -7.95 19.48 -11.28
C GLU A 568 -9.29 19.27 -10.59
N VAL A 569 -10.11 18.35 -11.09
CA VAL A 569 -11.41 18.04 -10.48
C VAL A 569 -11.25 17.37 -9.10
N ALA A 570 -10.26 16.50 -8.94
CA ALA A 570 -10.09 15.73 -7.72
C ALA A 570 -9.54 16.56 -6.56
N PHE A 571 -8.58 17.45 -6.82
CA PHE A 571 -7.78 18.13 -5.79
C PHE A 571 -7.93 19.65 -5.80
N HIS A 572 -8.34 20.25 -6.92
CA HIS A 572 -8.40 21.70 -7.11
C HIS A 572 -9.81 22.24 -7.39
N ASN A 573 -10.85 21.46 -7.09
CA ASN A 573 -12.25 21.86 -7.34
C ASN A 573 -12.52 22.30 -8.79
N GLY A 574 -11.84 21.71 -9.76
CA GLY A 574 -11.92 22.04 -11.18
C GLY A 574 -11.11 23.25 -11.62
N GLN A 575 -10.39 23.90 -10.71
CA GLN A 575 -9.48 24.99 -11.09
C GLN A 575 -8.25 24.46 -11.83
N PRO A 576 -7.76 25.19 -12.85
CA PRO A 576 -6.61 24.72 -13.62
C PRO A 576 -5.33 24.65 -12.79
N LEU A 577 -4.54 23.62 -13.04
CA LEU A 577 -3.20 23.46 -12.50
C LEU A 577 -2.19 24.34 -13.28
N ALA A 578 -1.11 24.78 -12.63
CA ALA A 578 0.01 25.46 -13.27
C ALA A 578 0.64 24.65 -14.44
N HIS A 579 0.47 23.35 -14.42
CA HIS A 579 0.87 22.45 -15.52
C HIS A 579 0.19 22.77 -16.86
N ARG A 580 -0.99 23.43 -16.85
CA ARG A 580 -1.61 23.92 -18.08
C ARG A 580 -0.85 25.05 -18.69
N ASP A 581 -0.25 25.91 -17.88
CA ASP A 581 0.57 27.01 -18.38
C ASP A 581 1.92 26.48 -18.89
N LEU A 582 2.45 25.44 -18.24
CA LEU A 582 3.60 24.71 -18.77
C LEU A 582 3.31 24.05 -20.14
N ASP A 583 2.16 23.38 -20.29
CA ASP A 583 1.72 22.84 -21.60
C ASP A 583 1.61 23.94 -22.64
N LYS A 584 0.97 25.07 -22.31
CA LYS A 584 0.86 26.23 -23.22
C LYS A 584 2.24 26.78 -23.61
N LEU A 585 3.16 26.93 -22.65
CA LEU A 585 4.52 27.38 -22.92
C LEU A 585 5.22 26.46 -23.91
N ILE A 586 5.25 25.15 -23.64
CA ILE A 586 5.89 24.16 -24.51
C ILE A 586 5.28 24.22 -25.93
N MET A 587 3.95 24.17 -26.01
CA MET A 587 3.26 24.13 -27.29
C MET A 587 3.35 25.47 -28.06
N SER A 588 3.43 26.62 -27.36
CA SER A 588 3.65 27.91 -28.03
C SER A 588 5.03 27.99 -28.66
N LYS A 589 6.08 27.48 -27.98
CA LYS A 589 7.45 27.40 -28.53
C LYS A 589 7.58 26.46 -29.73
N VAL A 590 6.75 25.43 -29.77
CA VAL A 590 6.61 24.55 -30.93
C VAL A 590 5.88 25.28 -32.07
N ALA A 591 4.82 26.00 -31.77
CA ALA A 591 4.00 26.69 -32.77
C ALA A 591 4.73 27.87 -33.42
N ASP A 592 5.56 28.60 -32.65
CA ASP A 592 6.38 29.71 -33.19
C ASP A 592 7.67 29.26 -33.91
N GLY A 593 7.92 27.94 -33.91
CA GLY A 593 9.08 27.34 -34.58
C GLY A 593 10.39 27.43 -33.78
N SER A 594 10.38 28.01 -32.56
CA SER A 594 11.57 28.06 -31.70
C SER A 594 11.99 26.66 -31.25
N TRP A 595 11.04 25.77 -31.08
CA TRP A 595 11.26 24.36 -30.73
C TRP A 595 10.65 23.46 -31.80
N ARG A 596 11.23 22.27 -32.01
CA ARG A 596 10.79 21.35 -33.06
C ARG A 596 10.43 19.98 -32.49
N ILE A 597 9.25 19.47 -32.82
CA ILE A 597 8.87 18.07 -32.54
C ILE A 597 9.67 17.18 -33.51
N MET A 598 10.49 16.30 -32.94
CA MET A 598 11.28 15.31 -33.68
C MET A 598 10.56 13.99 -33.83
N SER A 599 9.78 13.63 -32.80
CA SER A 599 8.94 12.43 -32.79
C SER A 599 7.67 12.71 -31.99
N ALA A 600 6.55 12.25 -32.51
CA ALA A 600 5.25 12.24 -31.82
C ALA A 600 4.68 10.84 -31.92
N GLN A 601 4.47 10.21 -30.77
CA GLN A 601 3.95 8.85 -30.70
C GLN A 601 2.83 8.80 -29.68
N ARG A 602 1.79 8.00 -29.96
CA ARG A 602 0.75 7.74 -28.98
C ARG A 602 1.21 6.64 -28.03
N ASN A 603 1.01 6.83 -26.74
CA ASN A 603 1.35 5.79 -25.75
C ASN A 603 0.72 4.44 -26.18
N PRO A 604 1.52 3.38 -26.38
CA PRO A 604 1.02 2.09 -26.87
C PRO A 604 0.16 1.36 -25.86
N ASN A 605 0.32 1.67 -24.59
CA ASN A 605 -0.40 1.07 -23.48
C ASN A 605 -1.28 2.14 -22.80
N PRO A 606 -2.32 2.69 -23.51
CA PRO A 606 -3.18 3.68 -22.92
C PRO A 606 -3.90 3.07 -21.71
N ASP A 607 -4.28 3.93 -20.75
CA ASP A 607 -5.17 3.58 -19.66
C ASP A 607 -6.34 2.70 -20.17
N PRO A 608 -6.73 1.62 -19.45
CA PRO A 608 -7.90 0.82 -19.79
C PRO A 608 -9.20 1.64 -19.96
N HIS A 609 -9.24 2.84 -19.41
CA HIS A 609 -10.32 3.81 -19.61
C HIS A 609 -10.14 4.68 -20.86
N GLY A 610 -9.16 4.37 -21.70
CA GLY A 610 -8.94 5.07 -22.97
C GLY A 610 -8.38 6.49 -22.82
N ILE A 611 -7.68 6.79 -21.73
CA ILE A 611 -7.03 8.11 -21.55
C ILE A 611 -5.83 8.19 -22.49
N PRO A 612 -5.87 9.05 -23.52
CA PRO A 612 -4.73 9.20 -24.40
C PRO A 612 -3.60 9.98 -23.73
N ALA A 613 -2.38 9.56 -23.99
CA ALA A 613 -1.18 10.35 -23.77
C ALA A 613 -0.37 10.38 -25.07
N ASP A 614 0.10 11.55 -25.44
CA ASP A 614 1.00 11.71 -26.57
C ASP A 614 2.43 11.86 -26.04
N TRP A 615 3.35 11.06 -26.54
CA TRP A 615 4.76 11.15 -26.23
C TRP A 615 5.46 12.01 -27.30
N LEU A 616 5.92 13.17 -26.89
CA LEU A 616 6.58 14.13 -27.77
C LEU A 616 8.07 14.18 -27.42
N LEU A 617 8.93 13.93 -28.39
CA LEU A 617 10.34 14.27 -28.30
C LEU A 617 10.55 15.62 -28.98
N ILE A 618 10.95 16.61 -28.21
CA ILE A 618 11.09 18.00 -28.67
C ILE A 618 12.57 18.39 -28.58
N ARG A 619 13.08 18.93 -29.67
CA ARG A 619 14.41 19.58 -29.74
C ARG A 619 14.23 21.07 -29.55
N THR A 620 15.00 21.66 -28.61
CA THR A 620 14.89 23.08 -28.24
C THR A 620 15.99 23.94 -28.83
N ARG A 621 17.12 23.31 -29.26
CA ARG A 621 18.29 23.96 -29.85
C ARG A 621 18.78 23.23 -31.11
#